data_bb1174538bed31b0b3e6a065669af393
#
_entry.id   bb1174538bed31b0b3e6a065669af393
#
_cell.length_a   1.000
_cell.length_b   1.000
_cell.length_c   1.000
_cell.angle_alpha   90.00
_cell.angle_beta   90.00
_cell.angle_gamma   90.00
#
_symmetry.space_group_name_H-M   'P 1'
#
loop_
_entity.id
_entity.type
_entity.pdbx_description
1 polymer ?
#
loop_
_entity_poly.entity_id
_entity_poly.type
_entity_poly.pdbx_seq_one_letter_code
_entity_poly.pdbx_strand_id
1 'polypeptide(L)'
;TWRLDCSVRRWGIMFAERGRDRGLSRMRLGTIALAILTLASGTAYAQGQKASSAPEFARQIDELKPGQWVWAPQVAPKGPVLIYVDLSKQIALVYRNGVRIAATTISSGKDGYETPTGVFTILQKDAEHRSSTYNNAPMPFQQRLTWDGVALHAGGLPGYPESHGCVHLPYEFARQLFKITNLGITVVV
;
A
#
# COMPACT_ATOMS: atom_id res chain seq x y z
N THR A 1 -50.18 17.75 2.91
CA THR A 1 -51.46 17.04 2.81
C THR A 1 -51.56 16.26 1.53
N TRP A 2 -51.39 14.95 1.61
CA TRP A 2 -52.28 13.91 1.20
C TRP A 2 -51.74 12.58 1.71
N ARG A 3 -52.68 11.90 2.35
CA ARG A 3 -52.53 10.66 3.10
C ARG A 3 -52.95 9.47 2.24
N LEU A 4 -52.41 8.27 2.60
CA LEU A 4 -53.04 6.92 2.61
C LEU A 4 -53.43 6.36 1.23
N ASP A 5 -53.23 5.07 0.95
CA ASP A 5 -53.97 3.97 1.52
C ASP A 5 -53.35 2.59 1.26
N CYS A 6 -53.62 1.71 2.20
CA CYS A 6 -53.43 0.28 2.18
C CYS A 6 -54.39 -0.44 1.25
N SER A 7 -53.99 -1.53 0.58
CA SER A 7 -54.91 -2.66 0.44
C SER A 7 -54.21 -4.00 0.22
N VAL A 8 -54.43 -4.83 1.20
CA VAL A 8 -54.21 -6.28 1.25
C VAL A 8 -55.18 -6.97 0.30
N ARG A 9 -54.77 -7.92 -0.50
CA ARG A 9 -55.61 -9.00 -0.98
C ARG A 9 -54.94 -10.37 -0.91
N ARG A 10 -55.55 -11.15 -0.05
CA ARG A 10 -55.39 -12.57 0.23
C ARG A 10 -56.41 -13.33 -0.63
N TRP A 11 -55.99 -14.38 -1.32
CA TRP A 11 -56.79 -15.52 -1.84
C TRP A 11 -55.77 -16.55 -2.25
N GLY A 12 -55.86 -17.86 -2.01
CA GLY A 12 -56.95 -18.74 -1.56
C GLY A 12 -56.41 -20.17 -1.87
N ILE A 13 -56.66 -21.02 -0.94
CA ILE A 13 -56.26 -22.43 -0.89
C ILE A 13 -57.04 -23.22 -1.96
N MET A 14 -56.41 -24.19 -2.63
CA MET A 14 -57.13 -25.34 -3.17
C MET A 14 -56.29 -26.63 -3.09
N PHE A 15 -56.78 -27.56 -2.31
CA PHE A 15 -56.35 -28.95 -2.19
C PHE A 15 -56.80 -29.74 -3.46
N ALA A 16 -55.97 -30.64 -3.93
CA ALA A 16 -56.44 -31.87 -4.60
C ALA A 16 -55.45 -33.00 -4.34
N GLU A 17 -55.94 -33.99 -3.59
CA GLU A 17 -55.29 -35.30 -3.41
C GLU A 17 -55.52 -36.19 -4.63
N ARG A 18 -54.61 -37.06 -4.91
CA ARG A 18 -54.68 -38.53 -5.05
C ARG A 18 -53.77 -39.07 -6.14
N GLY A 19 -53.00 -40.07 -5.78
CA GLY A 19 -52.29 -40.91 -6.74
C GLY A 19 -51.15 -41.71 -6.12
N ARG A 20 -51.52 -42.85 -5.52
CA ARG A 20 -50.64 -43.87 -4.96
C ARG A 20 -50.08 -44.68 -6.12
N ASP A 21 -48.80 -44.81 -6.29
CA ASP A 21 -48.23 -46.03 -6.80
C ASP A 21 -46.78 -46.28 -6.34
N ARG A 22 -46.54 -47.55 -6.06
CA ARG A 22 -45.34 -48.14 -5.48
C ARG A 22 -44.29 -48.35 -6.54
N GLY A 23 -43.06 -47.90 -6.28
CA GLY A 23 -41.92 -48.28 -7.09
C GLY A 23 -40.63 -48.20 -6.26
N LEU A 24 -40.21 -49.35 -5.73
CA LEU A 24 -38.91 -49.55 -5.16
C LEU A 24 -37.83 -49.30 -6.24
N SER A 25 -36.96 -48.36 -6.05
CA SER A 25 -35.70 -48.33 -6.77
C SER A 25 -34.63 -47.51 -6.08
N ARG A 26 -33.67 -48.22 -5.52
CA ARG A 26 -32.25 -47.88 -5.33
C ARG A 26 -31.91 -46.53 -4.67
N MET A 27 -31.60 -46.65 -3.40
CA MET A 27 -30.73 -45.73 -2.66
C MET A 27 -29.44 -45.49 -3.45
N ARG A 28 -29.30 -44.33 -4.05
CA ARG A 28 -28.01 -43.77 -4.42
C ARG A 28 -27.56 -42.90 -3.27
N LEU A 29 -26.50 -43.31 -2.58
CA LEU A 29 -25.77 -42.46 -1.67
C LEU A 29 -25.24 -41.25 -2.46
N GLY A 30 -25.93 -40.12 -2.35
CA GLY A 30 -25.41 -38.84 -2.78
C GLY A 30 -24.34 -38.39 -1.78
N THR A 31 -23.11 -38.46 -2.19
CA THR A 31 -22.01 -37.81 -1.48
C THR A 31 -22.25 -36.33 -1.43
N ILE A 32 -22.64 -35.82 -0.27
CA ILE A 32 -22.67 -34.39 0.03
C ILE A 32 -21.22 -33.93 0.08
N ALA A 33 -20.72 -33.36 -1.00
CA ALA A 33 -19.45 -32.67 -1.02
C ALA A 33 -19.63 -31.38 -0.20
N LEU A 34 -19.21 -31.42 1.07
CA LEU A 34 -19.08 -30.27 1.93
C LEU A 34 -17.94 -29.41 1.37
N ALA A 35 -18.28 -28.41 0.57
CA ALA A 35 -17.31 -27.39 0.15
C ALA A 35 -16.89 -26.57 1.37
N ILE A 36 -15.76 -26.95 1.97
CA ILE A 36 -15.11 -26.14 3.01
C ILE A 36 -14.53 -24.93 2.29
N LEU A 37 -15.27 -23.81 2.37
CA LEU A 37 -14.76 -22.50 1.96
C LEU A 37 -13.74 -22.07 3.00
N THR A 38 -12.48 -22.43 2.79
CA THR A 38 -11.36 -21.90 3.56
C THR A 38 -11.23 -20.41 3.22
N LEU A 39 -11.76 -19.55 4.09
CA LEU A 39 -11.40 -18.14 4.13
C LEU A 39 -9.91 -18.07 4.50
N ALA A 40 -9.07 -18.07 3.48
CA ALA A 40 -7.68 -17.69 3.63
C ALA A 40 -7.67 -16.21 4.02
N SER A 41 -7.61 -15.94 5.32
CA SER A 41 -7.26 -14.61 5.86
C SER A 41 -5.81 -14.36 5.48
N GLY A 42 -5.58 -14.01 4.22
CA GLY A 42 -4.29 -13.54 3.75
C GLY A 42 -3.98 -12.24 4.46
N THR A 43 -3.05 -12.27 5.39
CA THR A 43 -2.37 -11.04 5.83
C THR A 43 -1.84 -10.37 4.57
N ALA A 44 -2.47 -9.26 4.19
CA ALA A 44 -2.02 -8.45 3.07
C ALA A 44 -0.70 -7.80 3.48
N TYR A 45 0.39 -8.48 3.26
CA TYR A 45 1.69 -7.83 3.25
C TYR A 45 1.66 -6.77 2.16
N ALA A 46 2.11 -5.55 2.50
CA ALA A 46 2.26 -4.48 1.53
C ALA A 46 3.18 -4.97 0.40
N GLN A 47 2.58 -5.41 -0.70
CA GLN A 47 3.31 -5.97 -1.82
C GLN A 47 3.57 -4.86 -2.84
N GLY A 48 4.84 -4.73 -3.23
CA GLY A 48 5.22 -3.87 -4.33
C GLY A 48 4.63 -4.37 -5.65
N GLN A 49 4.01 -3.46 -6.37
CA GLN A 49 3.49 -3.73 -7.70
C GLN A 49 4.56 -3.48 -8.76
N LYS A 50 4.57 -4.28 -9.82
CA LYS A 50 5.43 -4.08 -10.99
C LYS A 50 4.60 -3.51 -12.11
N ALA A 51 4.95 -2.29 -12.57
CA ALA A 51 4.35 -1.71 -13.75
C ALA A 51 5.08 -2.16 -15.02
N SER A 52 4.34 -2.49 -16.07
CA SER A 52 4.88 -2.89 -17.37
C SER A 52 4.99 -1.72 -18.35
N SER A 53 4.25 -0.63 -18.13
CA SER A 53 4.21 0.54 -19.00
C SER A 53 4.06 1.85 -18.20
N ALA A 54 4.37 2.98 -18.83
CA ALA A 54 4.23 4.29 -18.20
C ALA A 54 2.77 4.67 -17.86
N PRO A 55 1.77 4.40 -18.70
CA PRO A 55 0.34 4.62 -18.35
C PRO A 55 -0.13 3.74 -17.19
N GLU A 56 0.26 2.48 -17.16
CA GLU A 56 -0.05 1.58 -16.04
C GLU A 56 0.59 2.08 -14.75
N PHE A 57 1.84 2.50 -14.82
CA PHE A 57 2.55 3.07 -13.68
C PHE A 57 1.86 4.31 -13.12
N ALA A 58 1.40 5.22 -13.98
CA ALA A 58 0.68 6.43 -13.55
C ALA A 58 -0.62 6.06 -12.80
N ARG A 59 -1.42 5.17 -13.38
CA ARG A 59 -2.67 4.71 -12.75
C ARG A 59 -2.42 4.03 -11.40
N GLN A 60 -1.42 3.18 -11.29
CA GLN A 60 -1.08 2.49 -10.05
C GLN A 60 -0.69 3.45 -8.92
N ILE A 61 -0.08 4.61 -9.24
CA ILE A 61 0.26 5.62 -8.23
C ILE A 61 -0.99 6.22 -7.60
N ASP A 62 -1.99 6.54 -8.40
CA ASP A 62 -3.23 7.16 -7.93
C ASP A 62 -4.06 6.21 -7.05
N GLU A 63 -3.82 4.91 -7.16
CA GLU A 63 -4.51 3.84 -6.41
C GLU A 63 -3.74 3.37 -5.17
N LEU A 64 -2.55 3.91 -4.87
CA LEU A 64 -1.72 3.45 -3.76
C LEU A 64 -2.39 3.68 -2.41
N LYS A 65 -2.51 2.63 -1.63
CA LYS A 65 -2.93 2.65 -0.22
C LYS A 65 -1.71 2.74 0.71
N PRO A 66 -1.88 3.18 1.96
CA PRO A 66 -0.80 3.23 2.94
C PRO A 66 0.03 1.93 2.97
N GLY A 67 1.35 2.05 2.90
CA GLY A 67 2.29 0.94 2.85
C GLY A 67 2.48 0.31 1.46
N GLN A 68 1.74 0.73 0.43
CA GLN A 68 1.90 0.23 -0.93
C GLN A 68 2.91 1.04 -1.74
N TRP A 69 3.46 0.42 -2.77
CA TRP A 69 4.46 1.02 -3.65
C TRP A 69 4.50 0.31 -5.02
N VAL A 70 5.03 1.01 -6.01
CA VAL A 70 5.29 0.52 -7.37
C VAL A 70 6.77 0.63 -7.67
N TRP A 71 7.35 -0.37 -8.35
CA TRP A 71 8.76 -0.45 -8.66
C TRP A 71 9.00 -0.98 -10.07
N ALA A 72 9.51 -0.13 -10.95
CA ALA A 72 9.71 -0.42 -12.37
C ALA A 72 11.08 0.11 -12.88
N PRO A 73 12.21 -0.27 -12.28
CA PRO A 73 13.53 0.25 -12.63
C PRO A 73 13.98 -0.09 -14.06
N GLN A 74 13.36 -1.09 -14.68
CA GLN A 74 13.64 -1.52 -16.06
C GLN A 74 13.26 -0.47 -17.10
N VAL A 75 12.32 0.44 -16.80
CA VAL A 75 11.88 1.50 -17.74
C VAL A 75 12.96 2.56 -17.97
N ALA A 76 13.92 2.69 -17.04
CA ALA A 76 15.12 3.51 -17.17
C ALA A 76 16.28 2.83 -16.43
N PRO A 77 16.99 1.88 -17.07
CA PRO A 77 17.95 1.01 -16.39
C PRO A 77 19.21 1.74 -15.91
N LYS A 78 19.53 2.91 -16.48
CA LYS A 78 20.76 3.68 -16.16
C LYS A 78 20.47 5.17 -16.09
N GLY A 79 21.32 5.91 -15.39
CA GLY A 79 21.29 7.37 -15.31
C GLY A 79 21.19 7.89 -13.87
N PRO A 80 21.27 9.22 -13.70
CA PRO A 80 21.18 9.86 -12.39
C PRO A 80 19.81 9.64 -11.76
N VAL A 81 19.81 9.42 -10.44
CA VAL A 81 18.60 9.25 -9.62
C VAL A 81 18.24 10.58 -8.97
N LEU A 82 16.94 10.87 -8.90
CA LEU A 82 16.35 11.95 -8.12
C LEU A 82 15.16 11.39 -7.34
N ILE A 83 15.02 11.80 -6.08
CA ILE A 83 13.87 11.47 -5.25
C ILE A 83 13.06 12.75 -5.06
N TYR A 84 11.73 12.67 -5.26
CA TYR A 84 10.80 13.74 -4.99
C TYR A 84 9.79 13.28 -3.94
N VAL A 85 9.64 14.05 -2.86
CA VAL A 85 8.73 13.77 -1.75
C VAL A 85 7.62 14.82 -1.76
N ASP A 86 6.38 14.39 -1.94
CA ASP A 86 5.18 15.21 -1.86
C ASP A 86 4.53 15.01 -0.48
N LEU A 87 4.76 15.95 0.43
CA LEU A 87 4.23 15.90 1.79
C LEU A 87 2.71 16.03 1.81
N SER A 88 2.13 16.77 0.86
CA SER A 88 0.68 17.00 0.82
C SER A 88 -0.09 15.73 0.44
N LYS A 89 0.51 14.90 -0.44
CA LYS A 89 -0.06 13.63 -0.89
C LYS A 89 0.44 12.42 -0.11
N GLN A 90 1.40 12.62 0.77
CA GLN A 90 2.08 11.54 1.49
C GLN A 90 2.62 10.46 0.54
N ILE A 91 3.32 10.88 -0.53
CA ILE A 91 3.97 10.01 -1.51
C ILE A 91 5.41 10.42 -1.77
N ALA A 92 6.25 9.46 -2.13
CA ALA A 92 7.57 9.72 -2.70
C ALA A 92 7.67 9.09 -4.10
N LEU A 93 8.27 9.82 -5.02
CA LEU A 93 8.51 9.43 -6.41
C LEU A 93 10.01 9.31 -6.65
N VAL A 94 10.43 8.27 -7.33
CA VAL A 94 11.83 8.08 -7.71
C VAL A 94 11.97 8.19 -9.22
N TYR A 95 12.85 9.06 -9.66
CA TYR A 95 13.17 9.26 -11.05
C TYR A 95 14.59 8.76 -11.35
N ARG A 96 14.80 8.21 -12.53
CA ARG A 96 16.13 7.93 -13.08
C ARG A 96 16.21 8.43 -14.50
N ASN A 97 17.23 9.27 -14.78
CA ASN A 97 17.35 9.91 -16.09
C ASN A 97 16.08 10.64 -16.54
N GLY A 98 15.39 11.35 -15.60
CA GLY A 98 14.14 12.05 -15.85
C GLY A 98 12.89 11.15 -15.98
N VAL A 99 13.04 9.85 -16.01
CA VAL A 99 11.91 8.89 -16.10
C VAL A 99 11.57 8.38 -14.70
N ARG A 100 10.27 8.38 -14.36
CA ARG A 100 9.78 7.84 -13.09
C ARG A 100 9.91 6.33 -13.07
N ILE A 101 10.64 5.81 -12.10
CA ILE A 101 10.93 4.37 -11.96
C ILE A 101 10.30 3.75 -10.72
N ALA A 102 9.87 4.56 -9.76
CA ALA A 102 9.20 4.06 -8.56
C ALA A 102 8.31 5.13 -7.92
N ALA A 103 7.32 4.68 -7.16
CA ALA A 103 6.48 5.49 -6.31
C ALA A 103 6.10 4.71 -5.06
N THR A 104 5.91 5.40 -3.94
CA THR A 104 5.51 4.80 -2.66
C THR A 104 4.70 5.79 -1.84
N THR A 105 3.82 5.27 -0.99
CA THR A 105 3.28 6.05 0.11
C THR A 105 4.34 6.24 1.18
N ILE A 106 4.22 7.33 1.92
CA ILE A 106 5.13 7.69 3.02
C ILE A 106 4.35 8.04 4.28
N SER A 107 5.07 8.23 5.38
CA SER A 107 4.60 8.97 6.55
C SER A 107 5.68 10.00 6.92
N SER A 108 5.33 11.27 6.80
CA SER A 108 6.22 12.39 7.11
C SER A 108 6.12 12.82 8.57
N GLY A 109 6.80 13.91 8.95
CA GLY A 109 6.71 14.51 10.27
C GLY A 109 5.30 14.98 10.59
N LYS A 110 4.86 14.69 11.82
CA LYS A 110 3.58 15.16 12.38
C LYS A 110 3.67 16.61 12.80
N ASP A 111 2.54 17.20 13.19
CA ASP A 111 2.45 18.57 13.71
C ASP A 111 3.46 18.80 14.87
N GLY A 112 4.22 19.88 14.77
CA GLY A 112 5.31 20.22 15.68
C GLY A 112 6.63 19.47 15.44
N TYR A 113 6.67 18.59 14.45
CA TYR A 113 7.84 17.83 14.01
C TYR A 113 7.86 17.72 12.47
N GLU A 114 7.51 18.79 11.80
CA GLU A 114 7.34 18.82 10.34
C GLU A 114 8.62 18.39 9.62
N THR A 115 8.46 17.64 8.55
CA THR A 115 9.57 17.35 7.63
C THR A 115 9.94 18.65 6.90
N PRO A 116 11.21 19.10 6.96
CA PRO A 116 11.61 20.33 6.30
C PRO A 116 11.50 20.21 4.79
N THR A 117 10.99 21.27 4.15
CA THR A 117 10.92 21.38 2.68
C THR A 117 12.20 21.98 2.11
N GLY A 118 12.55 21.61 0.90
CA GLY A 118 13.74 22.12 0.20
C GLY A 118 14.39 21.11 -0.72
N VAL A 119 15.60 21.43 -1.13
CA VAL A 119 16.46 20.56 -1.93
C VAL A 119 17.60 20.06 -1.07
N PHE A 120 17.65 18.77 -0.86
CA PHE A 120 18.62 18.06 -0.03
C PHE A 120 19.48 17.13 -0.87
N THR A 121 20.55 16.63 -0.27
CA THR A 121 21.31 15.50 -0.81
C THR A 121 21.45 14.42 0.24
N ILE A 122 21.63 13.17 -0.19
CA ILE A 122 21.92 12.08 0.74
C ILE A 122 23.34 12.27 1.29
N LEU A 123 23.41 12.60 2.58
CA LEU A 123 24.68 12.92 3.29
C LEU A 123 25.37 11.69 3.87
N GLN A 124 24.57 10.70 4.29
CA GLN A 124 25.03 9.47 4.92
C GLN A 124 24.05 8.34 4.62
N LYS A 125 24.56 7.12 4.57
CA LYS A 125 23.74 5.90 4.42
C LYS A 125 24.17 4.88 5.45
N ASP A 126 23.18 4.28 6.15
CA ASP A 126 23.40 3.23 7.12
C ASP A 126 22.22 2.24 7.06
N ALA A 127 22.52 0.96 6.81
CA ALA A 127 21.48 -0.06 6.67
C ALA A 127 20.83 -0.46 7.99
N GLU A 128 21.55 -0.33 9.11
CA GLU A 128 21.14 -0.80 10.44
C GLU A 128 21.08 0.32 11.47
N HIS A 129 20.91 1.55 11.02
CA HIS A 129 20.92 2.74 11.87
C HIS A 129 19.88 2.69 12.99
N ARG A 130 20.27 3.28 14.12
CA ARG A 130 19.38 3.54 15.26
C ARG A 130 19.44 5.00 15.66
N SER A 131 18.31 5.55 16.02
CA SER A 131 18.21 6.95 16.45
C SER A 131 19.00 7.18 17.74
N SER A 132 19.88 8.17 17.73
CA SER A 132 20.53 8.66 18.95
C SER A 132 19.63 9.56 19.80
N THR A 133 18.55 10.08 19.21
CA THR A 133 17.65 11.07 19.85
C THR A 133 16.37 10.42 20.37
N TYR A 134 15.84 9.43 19.65
CA TYR A 134 14.54 8.83 19.96
C TYR A 134 14.67 7.38 20.44
N ASN A 135 15.08 7.22 21.71
CA ASN A 135 15.09 5.94 22.44
C ASN A 135 15.65 4.75 21.64
N ASN A 136 16.75 4.97 20.93
CA ASN A 136 17.40 3.94 20.13
C ASN A 136 16.47 3.27 19.09
N ALA A 137 15.45 4.00 18.62
CA ALA A 137 14.47 3.50 17.66
C ALA A 137 15.17 3.02 16.36
N PRO A 138 14.77 1.86 15.80
CA PRO A 138 15.38 1.38 14.57
C PRO A 138 15.00 2.27 13.39
N MET A 139 15.98 2.59 12.55
CA MET A 139 15.85 3.36 11.31
C MET A 139 16.48 2.59 10.13
N PRO A 140 15.96 1.41 9.76
CA PRO A 140 16.57 0.55 8.75
C PRO A 140 16.67 1.26 7.40
N PHE A 141 17.80 1.05 6.70
CA PHE A 141 18.10 1.66 5.40
C PHE A 141 18.08 3.19 5.41
N GLN A 142 18.59 3.78 6.50
CA GLN A 142 18.68 5.22 6.66
C GLN A 142 19.46 5.86 5.50
N GLN A 143 18.91 6.93 4.98
CA GLN A 143 19.53 7.85 4.04
C GLN A 143 19.33 9.26 4.58
N ARG A 144 20.38 9.79 5.23
CA ARG A 144 20.36 11.06 5.97
C ARG A 144 20.29 12.24 5.01
N LEU A 145 19.40 13.20 5.31
CA LEU A 145 19.21 14.42 4.51
C LEU A 145 19.76 15.66 5.22
N THR A 146 19.68 15.72 6.57
CA THR A 146 20.20 16.84 7.37
C THR A 146 21.07 16.33 8.53
N TRP A 147 21.97 17.17 8.99
CA TRP A 147 22.78 16.83 10.17
C TRP A 147 21.96 16.88 11.47
N ASP A 148 20.81 17.55 11.45
CA ASP A 148 19.85 17.57 12.58
C ASP A 148 19.06 16.26 12.72
N GLY A 149 19.25 15.30 11.80
CA GLY A 149 18.72 13.94 11.95
C GLY A 149 17.58 13.57 11.01
N VAL A 150 17.12 14.45 10.14
CA VAL A 150 16.08 14.10 9.12
C VAL A 150 16.65 13.14 8.10
N ALA A 151 15.91 12.07 7.83
CA ALA A 151 16.33 11.00 6.91
C ALA A 151 15.12 10.32 6.24
N LEU A 152 15.39 9.64 5.12
CA LEU A 152 14.52 8.59 4.58
C LEU A 152 14.91 7.27 5.25
N HIS A 153 13.97 6.48 5.75
CA HIS A 153 14.22 5.15 6.29
C HIS A 153 12.95 4.29 6.35
N ALA A 154 13.08 3.00 6.57
CA ALA A 154 11.91 2.15 6.80
C ALA A 154 11.25 2.49 8.14
N GLY A 155 9.92 2.64 8.15
CA GLY A 155 9.16 3.01 9.35
C GLY A 155 7.67 2.70 9.26
N GLY A 156 6.91 3.14 10.27
CA GLY A 156 5.45 3.04 10.30
C GLY A 156 4.79 3.83 9.17
N LEU A 157 3.65 3.33 8.67
CA LEU A 157 2.90 3.92 7.57
C LEU A 157 1.40 3.87 7.85
N PRO A 158 0.91 4.65 8.82
CA PRO A 158 -0.50 4.64 9.21
C PRO A 158 -1.42 5.29 8.16
N GLY A 159 -0.86 5.98 7.16
CA GLY A 159 -1.59 6.70 6.12
C GLY A 159 -1.73 8.21 6.40
N TYR A 160 -1.05 8.69 7.42
CA TYR A 160 -0.97 10.11 7.80
C TYR A 160 0.42 10.43 8.37
N PRO A 161 0.80 11.72 8.52
CA PRO A 161 2.06 12.11 9.16
C PRO A 161 2.11 11.66 10.62
N GLU A 162 3.14 10.86 10.99
CA GLU A 162 3.32 10.40 12.38
C GLU A 162 4.76 10.52 12.90
N SER A 163 5.72 10.75 12.01
CA SER A 163 7.14 10.76 12.37
C SER A 163 7.55 12.00 13.16
N HIS A 164 8.81 12.03 13.60
CA HIS A 164 9.43 13.20 14.23
C HIS A 164 10.34 13.94 13.23
N GLY A 165 9.89 14.10 11.98
CA GLY A 165 10.59 14.80 10.92
C GLY A 165 11.16 13.93 9.81
N CYS A 166 11.41 12.65 10.06
CA CYS A 166 11.86 11.71 9.04
C CYS A 166 10.75 11.38 8.04
N VAL A 167 11.13 10.86 6.88
CA VAL A 167 10.23 10.30 5.88
C VAL A 167 10.26 8.79 6.00
N HIS A 168 9.20 8.20 6.54
CA HIS A 168 9.04 6.77 6.66
C HIS A 168 8.64 6.15 5.31
N LEU A 169 9.26 5.02 4.99
CA LEU A 169 9.06 4.25 3.76
C LEU A 169 8.67 2.80 4.09
N PRO A 170 7.94 2.09 3.22
CA PRO A 170 7.78 0.65 3.34
C PRO A 170 9.15 -0.05 3.38
N TYR A 171 9.29 -1.05 4.24
CA TYR A 171 10.58 -1.71 4.49
C TYR A 171 11.26 -2.20 3.20
N GLU A 172 10.53 -2.94 2.36
CA GLU A 172 11.07 -3.48 1.12
C GLU A 172 11.36 -2.39 0.06
N PHE A 173 10.58 -1.31 0.05
CA PHE A 173 10.86 -0.16 -0.80
C PHE A 173 12.15 0.54 -0.34
N ALA A 174 12.27 0.82 0.96
CA ALA A 174 13.48 1.44 1.53
C ALA A 174 14.73 0.61 1.22
N ARG A 175 14.64 -0.72 1.34
CA ARG A 175 15.72 -1.65 1.00
C ARG A 175 16.13 -1.57 -0.48
N GLN A 176 15.14 -1.51 -1.40
CA GLN A 176 15.42 -1.40 -2.83
C GLN A 176 15.97 -0.01 -3.20
N LEU A 177 15.40 1.06 -2.64
CA LEU A 177 15.86 2.42 -2.83
C LEU A 177 17.31 2.58 -2.34
N PHE A 178 17.62 2.04 -1.18
CA PHE A 178 18.97 2.06 -0.61
C PHE A 178 20.02 1.46 -1.55
N LYS A 179 19.67 0.42 -2.32
CA LYS A 179 20.59 -0.25 -3.26
C LYS A 179 20.90 0.58 -4.51
N ILE A 180 19.96 1.42 -4.94
CA ILE A 180 20.10 2.18 -6.20
C ILE A 180 20.52 3.64 -5.99
N THR A 181 20.62 4.09 -4.75
CA THR A 181 21.07 5.45 -4.39
C THR A 181 22.51 5.45 -3.92
N ASN A 182 23.18 6.59 -4.06
CA ASN A 182 24.51 6.88 -3.54
C ASN A 182 24.50 8.17 -2.73
N LEU A 183 25.60 8.48 -2.05
CA LEU A 183 25.81 9.78 -1.44
C LEU A 183 25.74 10.88 -2.51
N GLY A 184 25.21 12.04 -2.17
CA GLY A 184 25.06 13.18 -3.07
C GLY A 184 23.83 13.11 -4.00
N ILE A 185 23.04 12.02 -3.96
CA ILE A 185 21.76 11.95 -4.71
C ILE A 185 20.82 13.06 -4.23
N THR A 186 20.22 13.76 -5.18
CA THR A 186 19.28 14.85 -4.91
C THR A 186 17.93 14.31 -4.40
N VAL A 187 17.45 14.92 -3.32
CA VAL A 187 16.14 14.70 -2.73
C VAL A 187 15.42 16.04 -2.61
N VAL A 188 14.29 16.17 -3.28
CA VAL A 188 13.41 17.36 -3.21
C VAL A 188 12.24 17.01 -2.29
N VAL A 189 11.98 17.86 -1.31
CA VAL A 189 10.87 17.73 -0.36
C VAL A 189 9.95 18.93 -0.47
#